data_324d4bdeb4a0f649e124b850d3190340
#
_entry.id   324d4bdeb4a0f649e124b850d3190340
#
_cell.length_a   1.000
_cell.length_b   1.000
_cell.length_c   1.000
_cell.angle_alpha   90.00
_cell.angle_beta   90.00
_cell.angle_gamma   90.00
#
_symmetry.space_group_name_H-M   'P 1'
#
loop_
_entity.id
_entity.type
_entity.pdbx_description
1 polymer ?
#
loop_
_entity_poly.entity_id
_entity_poly.type
_entity_poly.pdbx_seq_one_letter_code
_entity_poly.pdbx_strand_id
1 'polypeptide(L)'
;GARWQQLRSDYTLEGQNINERMNVAFATGCFMMVRTHVIAQQLGGFDPHYFLYHEDSDLSRRVLANGGSILYTPDICVTHAWKRDSAHTFPATLHHLKSTIRYFNKWGWKW
;
A
#
# COMPACT_ATOMS: atom_id res chain seq x y z
N GLY A 1 18.32 6.63 -10.30
CA GLY A 1 19.33 5.62 -10.09
C GLY A 1 18.74 4.23 -9.86
N ALA A 2 19.60 3.22 -9.78
CA ALA A 2 19.23 1.81 -9.65
C ALA A 2 18.25 1.55 -8.47
N ARG A 3 18.42 2.23 -7.37
CA ARG A 3 17.52 2.11 -6.20
C ARG A 3 16.09 2.58 -6.49
N TRP A 4 15.93 3.64 -7.26
CA TRP A 4 14.62 4.12 -7.71
C TRP A 4 13.92 3.12 -8.64
N GLN A 5 14.68 2.54 -9.55
CA GLN A 5 14.17 1.51 -10.46
C GLN A 5 13.73 0.27 -9.68
N GLN A 6 14.50 -0.14 -8.67
CA GLN A 6 14.15 -1.26 -7.81
C GLN A 6 12.86 -0.98 -7.02
N LEU A 7 12.76 0.17 -6.35
CA LEU A 7 11.55 0.56 -5.60
C LEU A 7 10.31 0.64 -6.50
N ARG A 8 10.48 1.16 -7.72
CA ARG A 8 9.41 1.20 -8.70
C ARG A 8 9.00 -0.20 -9.15
N SER A 9 9.95 -1.07 -9.47
CA SER A 9 9.65 -2.45 -9.88
C SER A 9 9.00 -3.25 -8.76
N ASP A 10 9.40 -3.05 -7.52
CA ASP A 10 8.78 -3.69 -6.35
C ASP A 10 7.31 -3.24 -6.17
N TYR A 11 7.02 -1.98 -6.50
CA TYR A 11 5.67 -1.43 -6.43
C TYR A 11 4.80 -1.84 -7.63
N THR A 12 5.36 -1.77 -8.84
CA THR A 12 4.61 -2.01 -10.09
C THR A 12 4.63 -3.47 -10.53
N LEU A 13 5.44 -4.32 -9.88
CA LEU A 13 5.71 -5.70 -10.28
C LEU A 13 6.28 -5.83 -11.71
N GLU A 14 6.90 -4.76 -12.22
CA GLU A 14 7.58 -4.78 -13.52
C GLU A 14 8.64 -5.89 -13.55
N GLY A 15 8.63 -6.71 -14.60
CA GLY A 15 9.54 -7.84 -14.74
C GLY A 15 9.17 -9.10 -13.97
N GLN A 16 8.08 -9.07 -13.18
CA GLN A 16 7.55 -10.26 -12.51
C GLN A 16 6.52 -10.98 -13.38
N ASN A 17 6.38 -12.28 -13.18
CA ASN A 17 5.30 -13.03 -13.83
C ASN A 17 4.00 -12.86 -13.05
N ILE A 18 3.16 -11.91 -13.48
CA ILE A 18 1.88 -11.58 -12.84
C ILE A 18 0.81 -12.68 -12.98
N ASN A 19 1.09 -13.77 -13.71
CA ASN A 19 0.21 -14.92 -13.82
C ASN A 19 0.45 -15.97 -12.72
N GLU A 20 1.43 -15.75 -11.85
CA GLU A 20 1.78 -16.62 -10.74
C GLU A 20 1.55 -15.94 -9.40
N ARG A 21 1.27 -16.75 -8.36
CA ARG A 21 1.24 -16.28 -6.98
C ARG A 21 2.64 -15.89 -6.53
N MET A 22 2.76 -14.79 -5.80
CA MET A 22 4.05 -14.36 -5.25
C MET A 22 3.87 -13.52 -3.99
N ASN A 23 4.88 -13.51 -3.13
CA ASN A 23 4.94 -12.57 -2.04
C ASN A 23 5.31 -11.18 -2.57
N VAL A 24 4.61 -10.16 -2.07
CA VAL A 24 4.81 -8.77 -2.45
C VAL A 24 5.02 -7.90 -1.22
N ALA A 25 5.58 -6.73 -1.41
CA ALA A 25 5.84 -5.78 -0.32
C ALA A 25 4.64 -4.85 -0.03
N PHE A 26 3.68 -4.78 -0.94
CA PHE A 26 2.60 -3.83 -0.88
C PHE A 26 1.32 -4.37 -1.52
N ALA A 27 0.18 -4.07 -0.90
CA ALA A 27 -1.15 -4.29 -1.46
C ALA A 27 -1.93 -2.98 -1.44
N THR A 28 -2.50 -2.62 -2.58
CA THR A 28 -3.34 -1.42 -2.68
C THR A 28 -4.72 -1.65 -2.07
N GLY A 29 -5.27 -0.62 -1.45
CA GLY A 29 -6.56 -0.66 -0.77
C GLY A 29 -7.77 -0.82 -1.68
N CYS A 30 -7.60 -0.75 -3.01
CA CYS A 30 -8.73 -0.95 -3.93
C CYS A 30 -9.28 -2.37 -3.92
N PHE A 31 -8.45 -3.37 -3.63
CA PHE A 31 -8.89 -4.75 -3.42
C PHE A 31 -7.85 -5.54 -2.62
N MET A 32 -8.16 -5.81 -1.36
CA MET A 32 -7.34 -6.66 -0.50
C MET A 32 -8.22 -7.52 0.41
N MET A 33 -7.73 -8.69 0.76
CA MET A 33 -8.32 -9.54 1.79
C MET A 33 -7.32 -9.69 2.92
N VAL A 34 -7.74 -9.44 4.15
CA VAL A 34 -6.89 -9.53 5.33
C VAL A 34 -7.52 -10.51 6.31
N ARG A 35 -6.71 -11.38 6.91
CA ARG A 35 -7.19 -12.27 7.97
C ARG A 35 -7.68 -11.44 9.16
N THR A 36 -8.89 -11.70 9.64
CA THR A 36 -9.52 -10.91 10.71
C THR A 36 -8.66 -10.83 11.95
N HIS A 37 -8.03 -11.92 12.38
CA HIS A 37 -7.16 -11.90 13.56
C HIS A 37 -5.89 -11.05 13.35
N VAL A 38 -5.39 -10.93 12.12
CA VAL A 38 -4.24 -10.07 11.81
C VAL A 38 -4.64 -8.61 11.92
N ILE A 39 -5.68 -8.21 11.19
CA ILE A 39 -6.07 -6.80 11.17
C ILE A 39 -6.68 -6.32 12.50
N ALA A 40 -7.53 -7.11 13.12
CA ALA A 40 -8.23 -6.69 14.33
C ALA A 40 -7.43 -6.90 15.62
N GLN A 41 -6.74 -8.03 15.75
CA GLN A 41 -6.07 -8.41 17.00
C GLN A 41 -4.58 -8.05 17.03
N GLN A 42 -3.86 -8.26 15.93
CA GLN A 42 -2.42 -8.01 15.89
C GLN A 42 -2.10 -6.54 15.53
N LEU A 43 -2.84 -5.94 14.59
CA LEU A 43 -2.54 -4.61 14.07
C LEU A 43 -3.46 -3.50 14.59
N GLY A 44 -4.61 -3.85 15.16
CA GLY A 44 -5.57 -2.85 15.66
C GLY A 44 -6.29 -2.06 14.56
N GLY A 45 -6.41 -2.63 13.36
CA GLY A 45 -7.07 -1.97 12.23
C GLY A 45 -6.14 -1.08 11.40
N PHE A 46 -6.73 -0.24 10.57
CA PHE A 46 -6.02 0.84 9.89
C PHE A 46 -5.58 1.92 10.89
N ASP A 47 -4.47 2.59 10.59
CA ASP A 47 -4.04 3.73 11.39
C ASP A 47 -5.00 4.92 11.15
N PRO A 48 -5.76 5.36 12.18
CA PRO A 48 -6.76 6.41 12.02
C PRO A 48 -6.19 7.79 11.71
N HIS A 49 -4.88 7.95 11.80
CA HIS A 49 -4.22 9.20 11.45
C HIS A 49 -4.14 9.43 9.93
N TYR A 50 -4.36 8.40 9.10
CA TYR A 50 -4.49 8.57 7.65
C TYR A 50 -5.97 8.73 7.29
N PHE A 51 -6.35 9.93 6.89
CA PHE A 51 -7.72 10.16 6.39
C PHE A 51 -7.90 9.63 4.97
N LEU A 52 -6.90 9.88 4.13
CA LEU A 52 -6.90 9.48 2.73
C LEU A 52 -5.46 9.34 2.25
N TYR A 53 -5.20 8.28 1.49
CA TYR A 53 -3.88 7.88 0.97
C TYR A 53 -2.89 7.40 2.04
N HIS A 54 -2.02 6.51 1.63
CA HIS A 54 -0.99 5.85 2.44
C HIS A 54 -1.49 4.95 3.58
N GLU A 55 -2.79 4.83 3.81
CA GLU A 55 -3.36 3.88 4.79
C GLU A 55 -3.06 2.44 4.41
N ASP A 56 -3.10 2.12 3.13
CA ASP A 56 -2.77 0.79 2.58
C ASP A 56 -1.26 0.51 2.61
N SER A 57 -0.45 1.50 2.29
CA SER A 57 1.01 1.42 2.39
C SER A 57 1.45 1.21 3.84
N ASP A 58 0.86 1.93 4.78
CA ASP A 58 1.10 1.79 6.21
C ASP A 58 0.67 0.42 6.72
N LEU A 59 -0.51 -0.05 6.33
CA LEU A 59 -1.00 -1.38 6.69
C LEU A 59 -0.06 -2.47 6.18
N SER A 60 0.33 -2.39 4.91
CA SER A 60 1.27 -3.33 4.29
C SER A 60 2.59 -3.41 5.06
N ARG A 61 3.17 -2.26 5.41
CA ARG A 61 4.39 -2.23 6.23
C ARG A 61 4.21 -2.82 7.62
N ARG A 62 3.07 -2.56 8.28
CA ARG A 62 2.80 -3.13 9.61
C ARG A 62 2.62 -4.63 9.57
N VAL A 63 1.98 -5.17 8.52
CA VAL A 63 1.89 -6.63 8.31
C VAL A 63 3.28 -7.25 8.24
N LEU A 64 4.16 -6.71 7.40
CA LEU A 64 5.53 -7.22 7.24
C LEU A 64 6.37 -7.03 8.51
N ALA A 65 6.24 -5.90 9.19
CA ALA A 65 6.95 -5.62 10.45
C ALA A 65 6.55 -6.58 11.58
N ASN A 66 5.33 -7.11 11.56
CA ASN A 66 4.86 -8.14 12.50
C ASN A 66 5.20 -9.58 12.07
N GLY A 67 6.05 -9.76 11.08
CA GLY A 67 6.45 -11.09 10.59
C GLY A 67 5.41 -11.77 9.68
N GLY A 68 4.39 -11.03 9.25
CA GLY A 68 3.40 -11.49 8.27
C GLY A 68 3.91 -11.42 6.84
N SER A 69 3.08 -11.88 5.91
CA SER A 69 3.36 -11.83 4.48
C SER A 69 2.16 -11.27 3.71
N ILE A 70 2.42 -10.72 2.54
CA ILE A 70 1.42 -10.24 1.62
C ILE A 70 1.53 -11.07 0.36
N LEU A 71 0.45 -11.76 0.00
CA LEU A 71 0.40 -12.63 -1.17
C LEU A 71 -0.37 -11.97 -2.30
N TYR A 72 0.27 -11.81 -3.44
CA TYR A 72 -0.40 -11.54 -4.70
C TYR A 72 -0.92 -12.85 -5.29
N THR A 73 -2.18 -12.85 -5.71
CA THR A 73 -2.79 -13.99 -6.42
C THR A 73 -3.54 -13.52 -7.66
N PRO A 74 -3.24 -14.09 -8.83
CA PRO A 74 -3.98 -13.82 -10.07
C PRO A 74 -5.30 -14.60 -10.19
N ASP A 75 -5.60 -15.49 -9.25
CA ASP A 75 -6.78 -16.37 -9.30
C ASP A 75 -8.08 -15.58 -9.19
N ILE A 76 -8.04 -14.41 -8.58
CA ILE A 76 -9.18 -13.51 -8.41
C ILE A 76 -8.82 -12.15 -8.99
N CYS A 77 -9.66 -11.66 -9.89
CA CYS A 77 -9.46 -10.36 -10.55
C CYS A 77 -10.75 -9.53 -10.43
N VAL A 78 -10.58 -8.26 -10.10
CA VAL A 78 -11.67 -7.28 -10.05
C VAL A 78 -11.37 -6.11 -10.96
N THR A 79 -12.38 -5.49 -11.51
CA THR A 79 -12.27 -4.25 -12.27
C THR A 79 -12.55 -3.09 -11.35
N HIS A 80 -11.60 -2.18 -11.22
CA HIS A 80 -11.71 -0.98 -10.40
C HIS A 80 -11.72 0.27 -11.28
N ALA A 81 -12.82 1.03 -11.21
CA ALA A 81 -12.92 2.30 -11.92
C ALA A 81 -12.08 3.37 -11.18
N TRP A 82 -10.89 3.60 -11.68
CA TRP A 82 -9.98 4.57 -11.09
C TRP A 82 -10.31 5.99 -11.56
N LYS A 83 -11.01 6.73 -10.73
CA LYS A 83 -11.21 8.17 -10.92
C LYS A 83 -10.03 8.91 -10.29
N ARG A 84 -9.21 9.55 -11.12
CA ARG A 84 -8.09 10.41 -10.67
C ARG A 84 -8.58 11.77 -10.16
N ASP A 85 -9.66 11.81 -9.39
CA ASP A 85 -10.23 13.08 -8.89
C ASP A 85 -9.26 13.84 -7.97
N SER A 86 -8.34 13.11 -7.34
CA SER A 86 -7.31 13.68 -6.46
C SER A 86 -6.29 14.58 -7.17
N ALA A 87 -6.10 14.42 -8.47
CA ALA A 87 -5.17 15.26 -9.24
C ALA A 87 -5.73 16.65 -9.56
N HIS A 88 -7.02 16.90 -9.30
CA HIS A 88 -7.73 18.08 -9.81
C HIS A 88 -8.39 18.94 -8.72
N THR A 89 -8.36 18.55 -7.46
CA THR A 89 -8.94 19.34 -6.36
C THR A 89 -7.91 19.69 -5.31
N PHE A 90 -7.85 20.95 -4.91
CA PHE A 90 -6.93 21.45 -3.89
C PHE A 90 -7.06 20.71 -2.53
N PRO A 91 -8.26 20.40 -2.00
CA PRO A 91 -8.39 19.64 -0.76
C PRO A 91 -7.79 18.24 -0.82
N ALA A 92 -7.96 17.54 -1.95
CA ALA A 92 -7.41 16.20 -2.13
C ALA A 92 -5.87 16.21 -2.19
N THR A 93 -5.29 17.21 -2.85
CA THR A 93 -3.83 17.40 -2.88
C THR A 93 -3.29 17.67 -1.48
N LEU A 94 -3.99 18.46 -0.67
CA LEU A 94 -3.58 18.75 0.70
C LEU A 94 -3.64 17.51 1.59
N HIS A 95 -4.69 16.68 1.46
CA HIS A 95 -4.79 15.40 2.17
C HIS A 95 -3.66 14.44 1.77
N HIS A 96 -3.36 14.36 0.48
CA HIS A 96 -2.26 13.56 -0.03
C HIS A 96 -0.92 14.00 0.57
N LEU A 97 -0.64 15.31 0.58
CA LEU A 97 0.58 15.86 1.15
C LEU A 97 0.71 15.58 2.66
N LYS A 98 -0.37 15.79 3.41
CA LYS A 98 -0.40 15.49 4.86
C LYS A 98 -0.13 14.01 5.14
N SER A 99 -0.78 13.11 4.40
CA SER A 99 -0.58 11.67 4.54
C SER A 99 0.83 11.26 4.16
N THR A 100 1.40 11.85 3.10
CA THR A 100 2.78 11.62 2.67
C THR A 100 3.79 12.01 3.75
N ILE A 101 3.66 13.22 4.30
CA ILE A 101 4.54 13.70 5.39
C ILE A 101 4.42 12.77 6.61
N ARG A 102 3.21 12.39 6.99
CA ARG A 102 2.97 11.48 8.11
C ARG A 102 3.61 10.11 7.89
N TYR A 103 3.45 9.57 6.70
CA TYR A 103 4.03 8.28 6.33
C TYR A 103 5.56 8.29 6.45
N PHE A 104 6.21 9.31 5.92
CA PHE A 104 7.66 9.43 6.02
C PHE A 104 8.14 9.74 7.44
N ASN A 105 7.40 10.51 8.22
CA ASN A 105 7.73 10.73 9.62
C ASN A 105 7.63 9.42 10.44
N LYS A 106 6.68 8.55 10.13
CA LYS A 106 6.51 7.27 10.81
C LYS A 106 7.56 6.24 10.39
N TRP A 107 7.84 6.15 9.10
CA TRP A 107 8.65 5.07 8.53
C TRP A 107 10.06 5.50 8.11
N GLY A 108 10.36 6.78 8.18
CA GLY A 108 11.65 7.38 7.84
C GLY A 108 11.70 8.01 6.46
N TRP A 109 12.56 9.02 6.34
CA TRP A 109 12.84 9.79 5.12
C TRP A 109 14.02 9.22 4.32
N LYS A 110 14.32 7.95 4.48
CA LYS A 110 15.44 7.32 3.76
C LYS A 110 14.99 6.91 2.37
N TRP A 111 15.62 7.50 1.42
CA TRP A 111 15.47 7.22 -0.01
C TRP A 111 16.58 6.31 -0.52
#